data_d5ff31a4fa7370145ddf5fa9eef7d5ee
#
_entry.id   d5ff31a4fa7370145ddf5fa9eef7d5ee
#
_cell.length_a   1.000
_cell.length_b   1.000
_cell.length_c   1.000
_cell.angle_alpha   90.00
_cell.angle_beta   90.00
_cell.angle_gamma   90.00
#
_symmetry.space_group_name_H-M   'P 1'
#
loop_
_entity.id
_entity.type
_entity.pdbx_description
1 polymer ?
#
loop_
_entity_poly.entity_id
_entity_poly.type
_entity_poly.pdbx_seq_one_letter_code
_entity_poly.pdbx_strand_id
1 'polypeptide(L)'
;MEKNILPIKKAVFIFFVFACGYFISALLRAITATLSPLLTTEFSLTAGNLGLLAGGYFLGFASMQIPLGYLLDRHGPKKVVSSFLLIAIIGTIAFALAKSFSGLLISRVLIGVGVSACLMGPLTGYRIWFADEYQQRANAWMLMVLSMGFVFSTLPVQILLPVIGWRWIFGLIAILILVIIFLTLLFIPKWENEVKNHEEKSGSLSDVWNNKFFRSTIPLGLFNYGGMV
;
A
#
# COMPACT_ATOMS: atom_id res chain seq x y z
N MET A 1 -23.56 17.97 -2.03
CA MET A 1 -22.09 18.14 -2.05
C MET A 1 -21.67 18.47 -3.47
N GLU A 2 -21.23 19.66 -3.74
CA GLU A 2 -20.56 19.96 -5.02
C GLU A 2 -19.23 19.23 -5.04
N LYS A 3 -19.13 18.19 -5.89
CA LYS A 3 -17.86 17.48 -6.08
C LYS A 3 -16.88 18.43 -6.78
N ASN A 4 -15.72 18.63 -6.20
CA ASN A 4 -14.64 19.40 -6.81
C ASN A 4 -13.97 18.55 -7.93
N ILE A 5 -14.72 18.32 -9.01
CA ILE A 5 -14.32 17.45 -10.11
C ILE A 5 -13.16 18.09 -10.87
N LEU A 6 -12.05 17.40 -10.95
CA LEU A 6 -10.87 17.86 -11.65
C LEU A 6 -10.98 17.67 -13.18
N PRO A 7 -10.34 18.56 -13.96
CA PRO A 7 -10.19 18.37 -15.40
C PRO A 7 -9.54 17.01 -15.70
N ILE A 8 -10.01 16.32 -16.75
CA ILE A 8 -9.60 14.96 -17.11
C ILE A 8 -8.07 14.78 -17.17
N LYS A 9 -7.33 15.73 -17.71
CA LYS A 9 -5.86 15.67 -17.77
C LYS A 9 -5.21 15.59 -16.39
N LYS A 10 -5.70 16.39 -15.44
CA LYS A 10 -5.21 16.35 -14.04
C LYS A 10 -5.63 15.05 -13.35
N ALA A 11 -6.86 14.59 -13.57
CA ALA A 11 -7.36 13.32 -12.99
C ALA A 11 -6.51 12.12 -13.48
N VAL A 12 -6.21 12.03 -14.77
CA VAL A 12 -5.34 10.99 -15.34
C VAL A 12 -3.94 11.04 -14.72
N PHE A 13 -3.36 12.21 -14.56
CA PHE A 13 -2.03 12.34 -13.96
C PHE A 13 -2.02 11.89 -12.48
N ILE A 14 -3.02 12.29 -11.70
CA ILE A 14 -3.20 11.85 -10.30
C ILE A 14 -3.36 10.34 -10.25
N PHE A 15 -4.14 9.77 -11.18
CA PHE A 15 -4.27 8.32 -11.29
C PHE A 15 -2.91 7.65 -11.45
N PHE A 16 -2.06 8.11 -12.38
CA PHE A 16 -0.74 7.52 -12.61
C PHE A 16 0.17 7.62 -11.39
N VAL A 17 0.19 8.75 -10.68
CA VAL A 17 0.99 8.91 -9.47
C VAL A 17 0.58 7.87 -8.41
N PHE A 18 -0.71 7.71 -8.17
CA PHE A 18 -1.21 6.71 -7.22
C PHE A 18 -1.01 5.28 -7.71
N ALA A 19 -1.18 5.03 -9.00
CA ALA A 19 -0.97 3.73 -9.62
C ALA A 19 0.48 3.27 -9.45
N CYS A 20 1.47 4.16 -9.61
CA CYS A 20 2.87 3.85 -9.32
C CYS A 20 3.09 3.43 -7.86
N GLY A 21 2.45 4.11 -6.90
CA GLY A 21 2.50 3.73 -5.48
C GLY A 21 1.92 2.34 -5.23
N TYR A 22 0.78 2.03 -5.84
CA TYR A 22 0.14 0.74 -5.71
C TYR A 22 0.92 -0.39 -6.41
N PHE A 23 1.52 -0.10 -7.57
CA PHE A 23 2.45 -1.00 -8.25
C PHE A 23 3.61 -1.41 -7.34
N ILE A 24 4.27 -0.45 -6.70
CA ILE A 24 5.37 -0.72 -5.76
C ILE A 24 4.87 -1.53 -4.55
N SER A 25 3.66 -1.25 -4.04
CA SER A 25 3.06 -2.03 -2.97
C SER A 25 2.89 -3.51 -3.37
N ALA A 26 2.40 -3.78 -4.58
CA ALA A 26 2.24 -5.12 -5.11
C ALA A 26 3.59 -5.83 -5.32
N LEU A 27 4.56 -5.12 -5.89
CA LEU A 27 5.92 -5.62 -6.09
C LEU A 27 6.57 -6.00 -4.76
N LEU A 28 6.54 -5.13 -3.75
CA LEU A 28 7.09 -5.38 -2.42
C LEU A 28 6.38 -6.53 -1.68
N ARG A 29 5.09 -6.74 -1.95
CA ARG A 29 4.32 -7.86 -1.39
C ARG A 29 4.86 -9.21 -1.88
N ALA A 30 5.11 -9.34 -3.17
CA ALA A 30 5.45 -10.62 -3.80
C ALA A 30 6.96 -10.89 -3.93
N ILE A 31 7.80 -9.86 -3.92
CA ILE A 31 9.25 -9.98 -4.18
C ILE A 31 9.96 -10.99 -3.25
N THR A 32 9.47 -11.17 -2.02
CA THR A 32 10.09 -12.12 -1.07
C THR A 32 10.00 -13.56 -1.55
N ALA A 33 8.94 -13.92 -2.28
CA ALA A 33 8.82 -15.26 -2.86
C ALA A 33 9.94 -15.49 -3.90
N THR A 34 10.22 -14.51 -4.74
CA THR A 34 11.30 -14.57 -5.74
C THR A 34 12.69 -14.63 -5.07
N LEU A 35 12.87 -13.95 -3.95
CA LEU A 35 14.13 -13.91 -3.22
C LEU A 35 14.30 -15.08 -2.24
N SER A 36 13.27 -15.89 -2.01
CA SER A 36 13.29 -16.93 -0.98
C SER A 36 14.46 -17.90 -1.08
N PRO A 37 14.89 -18.42 -2.26
CA PRO A 37 16.03 -19.33 -2.33
C PRO A 37 17.34 -18.65 -1.87
N LEU A 38 17.55 -17.40 -2.28
CA LEU A 38 18.75 -16.66 -1.95
C LEU A 38 18.78 -16.26 -0.47
N LEU A 39 17.65 -15.78 0.10
CA LEU A 39 17.56 -15.47 1.51
C LEU A 39 17.71 -16.71 2.39
N THR A 40 17.18 -17.84 1.95
CA THR A 40 17.36 -19.14 2.65
C THR A 40 18.84 -19.52 2.73
N THR A 41 19.57 -19.38 1.64
CA THR A 41 21.01 -19.71 1.61
C THR A 41 21.81 -18.71 2.45
N GLU A 42 21.56 -17.41 2.32
CA GLU A 42 22.36 -16.36 2.98
C GLU A 42 22.13 -16.31 4.50
N PHE A 43 20.90 -16.51 4.95
CA PHE A 43 20.51 -16.40 6.37
C PHE A 43 20.18 -17.75 7.02
N SER A 44 20.38 -18.87 6.32
CA SER A 44 20.05 -20.24 6.80
C SER A 44 18.60 -20.34 7.27
N LEU A 45 17.64 -19.79 6.48
CA LEU A 45 16.25 -19.71 6.87
C LEU A 45 15.53 -21.07 6.70
N THR A 46 14.67 -21.37 7.66
CA THR A 46 13.72 -22.49 7.55
C THR A 46 12.46 -22.07 6.77
N ALA A 47 11.67 -23.05 6.34
CA ALA A 47 10.36 -22.77 5.73
C ALA A 47 9.44 -21.95 6.66
N GLY A 48 9.52 -22.21 7.97
CA GLY A 48 8.80 -21.41 8.98
C GLY A 48 9.25 -19.96 9.02
N ASN A 49 10.56 -19.69 8.89
CA ASN A 49 11.10 -18.32 8.82
C ASN A 49 10.62 -17.57 7.58
N LEU A 50 10.55 -18.24 6.43
CA LEU A 50 10.00 -17.65 5.20
C LEU A 50 8.51 -17.33 5.35
N GLY A 51 7.74 -18.21 5.98
CA GLY A 51 6.35 -17.97 6.32
C GLY A 51 6.19 -16.75 7.24
N LEU A 52 7.06 -16.60 8.25
CA LEU A 52 7.06 -15.44 9.13
C LEU A 52 7.43 -14.14 8.40
N LEU A 53 8.36 -14.16 7.43
CA LEU A 53 8.68 -12.99 6.61
C LEU A 53 7.48 -12.56 5.75
N ALA A 54 6.77 -13.51 5.16
CA ALA A 54 5.53 -13.22 4.43
C ALA A 54 4.44 -12.71 5.39
N GLY A 55 4.21 -13.41 6.51
CA GLY A 55 3.24 -13.04 7.54
C GLY A 55 3.52 -11.67 8.16
N GLY A 56 4.78 -11.32 8.40
CA GLY A 56 5.20 -10.03 8.93
C GLY A 56 4.75 -8.85 8.05
N TYR A 57 4.85 -8.99 6.74
CA TYR A 57 4.32 -7.98 5.81
C TYR A 57 2.80 -7.82 5.98
N PHE A 58 2.06 -8.93 5.97
CA PHE A 58 0.60 -8.88 6.10
C PHE A 58 0.15 -8.39 7.48
N LEU A 59 0.88 -8.73 8.54
CA LEU A 59 0.62 -8.21 9.89
C LEU A 59 0.74 -6.69 9.93
N GLY A 60 1.83 -6.14 9.41
CA GLY A 60 2.03 -4.69 9.31
C GLY A 60 0.96 -4.02 8.46
N PHE A 61 0.62 -4.60 7.32
CA PHE A 61 -0.41 -4.09 6.42
C PHE A 61 -1.80 -4.11 7.08
N ALA A 62 -2.19 -5.22 7.68
CA ALA A 62 -3.52 -5.40 8.29
C ALA A 62 -3.71 -4.52 9.53
N SER A 63 -2.68 -4.36 10.36
CA SER A 63 -2.74 -3.53 11.58
C SER A 63 -3.12 -2.07 11.30
N MET A 64 -2.79 -1.58 10.10
CA MET A 64 -3.08 -0.20 9.71
C MET A 64 -4.43 0.00 9.02
N GLN A 65 -5.16 -1.05 8.65
CA GLN A 65 -6.41 -0.88 7.88
C GLN A 65 -7.48 -0.07 8.63
N ILE A 66 -7.64 -0.30 9.93
CA ILE A 66 -8.62 0.44 10.75
C ILE A 66 -8.15 1.89 11.01
N PRO A 67 -6.92 2.14 11.54
CA PRO A 67 -6.42 3.50 11.74
C PRO A 67 -6.36 4.33 10.45
N LEU A 68 -6.08 3.67 9.32
CA LEU A 68 -5.92 4.31 8.02
C LEU A 68 -7.19 5.01 7.56
N GLY A 69 -8.37 4.40 7.76
CA GLY A 69 -9.65 5.03 7.43
C GLY A 69 -9.80 6.38 8.15
N TYR A 70 -9.61 6.38 9.47
CA TYR A 70 -9.67 7.61 10.27
C TYR A 70 -8.65 8.66 9.83
N LEU A 71 -7.41 8.24 9.54
CA LEU A 71 -6.35 9.15 9.09
C LEU A 71 -6.68 9.77 7.73
N LEU A 72 -7.22 8.98 6.79
CA LEU A 72 -7.61 9.46 5.46
C LEU A 72 -8.75 10.47 5.54
N ASP A 73 -9.75 10.22 6.38
CA ASP A 73 -10.88 11.13 6.56
C ASP A 73 -10.43 12.45 7.21
N ARG A 74 -9.49 12.41 8.14
CA ARG A 74 -9.01 13.60 8.86
C ARG A 74 -7.95 14.40 8.12
N HIS A 75 -6.97 13.75 7.48
CA HIS A 75 -5.79 14.41 6.92
C HIS A 75 -5.75 14.38 5.39
N GLY A 76 -6.62 13.58 4.78
CA GLY A 76 -6.72 13.40 3.34
C GLY A 76 -5.61 12.55 2.72
N PRO A 77 -5.84 12.08 1.47
CA PRO A 77 -4.97 11.11 0.83
C PRO A 77 -3.55 11.61 0.58
N LYS A 78 -3.35 12.89 0.27
CA LYS A 78 -2.02 13.45 0.02
C LYS A 78 -1.05 13.27 1.18
N LYS A 79 -1.46 13.72 2.37
CA LYS A 79 -0.60 13.67 3.57
C LYS A 79 -0.43 12.23 4.05
N VAL A 80 -1.51 11.47 4.10
CA VAL A 80 -1.49 10.09 4.61
C VAL A 80 -0.63 9.20 3.73
N VAL A 81 -0.86 9.18 2.41
CA VAL A 81 -0.06 8.35 1.49
C VAL A 81 1.42 8.72 1.56
N SER A 82 1.75 10.02 1.56
CA SER A 82 3.16 10.45 1.66
C SER A 82 3.82 10.04 2.98
N SER A 83 3.13 10.18 4.12
CA SER A 83 3.66 9.79 5.43
C SER A 83 3.87 8.27 5.53
N PHE A 84 2.94 7.50 5.01
CA PHE A 84 3.05 6.04 5.00
C PHE A 84 4.16 5.57 4.06
N LEU A 85 4.30 6.16 2.89
CA LEU A 85 5.41 5.85 1.98
C LEU A 85 6.78 6.20 2.58
N LEU A 86 6.90 7.21 3.46
CA LEU A 86 8.13 7.44 4.22
C LEU A 86 8.47 6.25 5.13
N ILE A 87 7.48 5.65 5.80
CA ILE A 87 7.67 4.43 6.57
C ILE A 87 8.11 3.27 5.65
N ALA A 88 7.51 3.18 4.44
CA ALA A 88 7.91 2.18 3.46
C ALA A 88 9.37 2.33 3.02
N ILE A 89 9.88 3.55 2.82
CA ILE A 89 11.31 3.80 2.52
C ILE A 89 12.19 3.29 3.65
N ILE A 90 11.88 3.65 4.90
CA ILE A 90 12.63 3.20 6.07
C ILE A 90 12.66 1.67 6.12
N GLY A 91 11.51 1.02 5.97
CA GLY A 91 11.42 -0.44 5.93
C GLY A 91 12.19 -1.06 4.77
N THR A 92 12.15 -0.46 3.58
CA THR A 92 12.83 -0.94 2.38
C THR A 92 14.35 -0.83 2.52
N ILE A 93 14.84 0.28 3.05
CA ILE A 93 16.27 0.48 3.33
C ILE A 93 16.72 -0.46 4.45
N ALA A 94 15.94 -0.58 5.53
CA ALA A 94 16.24 -1.50 6.63
C ALA A 94 16.32 -2.95 6.14
N PHE A 95 15.46 -3.36 5.20
CA PHE A 95 15.52 -4.67 4.58
C PHE A 95 16.81 -4.87 3.79
N ALA A 96 17.22 -3.90 2.98
CA ALA A 96 18.46 -3.95 2.21
C ALA A 96 19.71 -4.05 3.10
N LEU A 97 19.68 -3.42 4.28
CA LEU A 97 20.79 -3.40 5.24
C LEU A 97 20.74 -4.54 6.26
N ALA A 98 19.71 -5.36 6.25
CA ALA A 98 19.53 -6.43 7.22
C ALA A 98 20.67 -7.45 7.17
N LYS A 99 21.15 -7.83 8.36
CA LYS A 99 22.21 -8.84 8.58
C LYS A 99 21.70 -10.04 9.40
N SER A 100 20.42 -10.06 9.77
CA SER A 100 19.82 -11.10 10.57
C SER A 100 18.36 -11.33 10.18
N PHE A 101 17.81 -12.48 10.51
CA PHE A 101 16.39 -12.79 10.30
C PHE A 101 15.48 -11.77 10.99
N SER A 102 15.79 -11.39 12.24
CA SER A 102 14.99 -10.39 12.98
C SER A 102 14.97 -9.04 12.26
N GLY A 103 16.11 -8.62 11.69
CA GLY A 103 16.18 -7.40 10.88
C GLY A 103 15.29 -7.47 9.63
N LEU A 104 15.32 -8.61 8.92
CA LEU A 104 14.44 -8.85 7.78
C LEU A 104 12.97 -8.81 8.19
N LEU A 105 12.59 -9.48 9.30
CA LEU A 105 11.22 -9.56 9.78
C LEU A 105 10.66 -8.18 10.18
N ILE A 106 11.40 -7.42 10.97
CA ILE A 106 11.00 -6.05 11.37
C ILE A 106 10.83 -5.17 10.12
N SER A 107 11.77 -5.27 9.19
CA SER A 107 11.69 -4.52 7.94
C SER A 107 10.44 -4.87 7.12
N ARG A 108 10.05 -6.15 7.07
CA ARG A 108 8.82 -6.62 6.41
C ARG A 108 7.55 -6.03 7.05
N VAL A 109 7.51 -5.98 8.39
CA VAL A 109 6.40 -5.31 9.10
C VAL A 109 6.34 -3.82 8.74
N LEU A 110 7.48 -3.11 8.77
CA LEU A 110 7.54 -1.69 8.41
C LEU A 110 7.13 -1.43 6.96
N ILE A 111 7.58 -2.27 6.01
CA ILE A 111 7.15 -2.19 4.61
C ILE A 111 5.63 -2.37 4.53
N GLY A 112 5.08 -3.40 5.20
CA GLY A 112 3.64 -3.65 5.22
C GLY A 112 2.83 -2.45 5.73
N VAL A 113 3.25 -1.87 6.86
CA VAL A 113 2.68 -0.62 7.38
C VAL A 113 2.75 0.49 6.34
N GLY A 114 3.94 0.71 5.78
CA GLY A 114 4.20 1.83 4.88
C GLY A 114 3.42 1.79 3.57
N VAL A 115 3.15 0.61 3.01
CA VAL A 115 2.40 0.48 1.75
C VAL A 115 0.90 0.29 1.95
N SER A 116 0.41 0.20 3.17
CA SER A 116 -1.02 -0.03 3.47
C SER A 116 -1.92 1.07 2.92
N ALA A 117 -1.43 2.31 2.83
CA ALA A 117 -2.17 3.46 2.31
C ALA A 117 -2.26 3.51 0.77
N CYS A 118 -1.48 2.69 0.05
CA CYS A 118 -1.36 2.78 -1.41
C CYS A 118 -2.61 2.37 -2.20
N LEU A 119 -3.58 1.71 -1.59
CA LEU A 119 -4.88 1.42 -2.19
C LEU A 119 -5.97 2.36 -1.66
N MET A 120 -6.14 2.42 -0.34
CA MET A 120 -7.24 3.19 0.27
C MET A 120 -7.10 4.70 0.06
N GLY A 121 -5.86 5.23 0.05
CA GLY A 121 -5.61 6.64 -0.24
C GLY A 121 -6.12 7.05 -1.62
N PRO A 122 -5.71 6.37 -2.73
CA PRO A 122 -6.27 6.58 -4.05
C PRO A 122 -7.79 6.48 -4.12
N LEU A 123 -8.39 5.42 -3.57
CA LEU A 123 -9.84 5.23 -3.59
C LEU A 123 -10.59 6.40 -2.93
N THR A 124 -10.05 6.91 -1.81
CA THR A 124 -10.59 8.10 -1.13
C THR A 124 -10.45 9.34 -2.04
N GLY A 125 -9.31 9.52 -2.69
CA GLY A 125 -9.08 10.63 -3.62
C GLY A 125 -9.99 10.58 -4.85
N TYR A 126 -10.16 9.40 -5.46
CA TYR A 126 -11.02 9.24 -6.64
C TYR A 126 -12.48 9.56 -6.34
N ARG A 127 -12.97 9.20 -5.16
CA ARG A 127 -14.35 9.51 -4.72
C ARG A 127 -14.63 11.01 -4.73
N ILE A 128 -13.62 11.85 -4.56
CA ILE A 128 -13.79 13.29 -4.42
C ILE A 128 -13.46 14.05 -5.71
N TRP A 129 -12.38 13.64 -6.37
CA TRP A 129 -11.82 14.40 -7.49
C TRP A 129 -12.27 13.88 -8.86
N PHE A 130 -12.80 12.64 -8.93
CA PHE A 130 -13.20 12.04 -10.21
C PHE A 130 -14.71 12.07 -10.36
N ALA A 131 -15.19 12.29 -11.59
CA ALA A 131 -16.58 12.08 -11.93
C ALA A 131 -16.97 10.59 -11.73
N ASP A 132 -18.21 10.31 -11.36
CA ASP A 132 -18.67 8.97 -10.99
C ASP A 132 -18.41 7.91 -12.06
N GLU A 133 -18.53 8.30 -13.33
CA GLU A 133 -18.25 7.43 -14.48
C GLU A 133 -16.78 6.99 -14.59
N TYR A 134 -15.83 7.82 -14.10
CA TYR A 134 -14.39 7.53 -14.13
C TYR A 134 -13.91 6.79 -12.88
N GLN A 135 -14.63 6.87 -11.76
CA GLN A 135 -14.23 6.19 -10.52
C GLN A 135 -14.16 4.67 -10.67
N GLN A 136 -15.20 4.05 -11.27
CA GLN A 136 -15.22 2.60 -11.48
C GLN A 136 -14.11 2.16 -12.41
N ARG A 137 -13.85 2.93 -13.48
CA ARG A 137 -12.76 2.64 -14.42
C ARG A 137 -11.40 2.76 -13.73
N ALA A 138 -11.18 3.80 -12.93
CA ALA A 138 -9.94 3.97 -12.16
C ALA A 138 -9.71 2.79 -11.20
N ASN A 139 -10.75 2.33 -10.49
CA ASN A 139 -10.66 1.18 -9.61
C ASN A 139 -10.30 -0.11 -10.36
N ALA A 140 -10.91 -0.35 -11.53
CA ALA A 140 -10.57 -1.50 -12.36
C ALA A 140 -9.12 -1.45 -12.87
N TRP A 141 -8.65 -0.28 -13.32
CA TRP A 141 -7.26 -0.09 -13.72
C TRP A 141 -6.26 -0.29 -12.56
N MET A 142 -6.64 0.08 -11.32
CA MET A 142 -5.80 -0.19 -10.15
C MET A 142 -5.58 -1.69 -9.94
N LEU A 143 -6.58 -2.55 -10.18
CA LEU A 143 -6.42 -4.00 -10.10
C LEU A 143 -5.46 -4.53 -11.18
N MET A 144 -5.50 -3.96 -12.40
CA MET A 144 -4.53 -4.30 -13.44
C MET A 144 -3.10 -3.91 -13.04
N VAL A 145 -2.94 -2.74 -12.45
CA VAL A 145 -1.65 -2.26 -11.92
C VAL A 145 -1.12 -3.17 -10.82
N LEU A 146 -1.99 -3.67 -9.92
CA LEU A 146 -1.63 -4.68 -8.92
C LEU A 146 -1.03 -5.92 -9.58
N SER A 147 -1.70 -6.46 -10.60
CA SER A 147 -1.25 -7.65 -11.34
C SER A 147 0.10 -7.41 -12.03
N MET A 148 0.30 -6.22 -12.61
CA MET A 148 1.60 -5.84 -13.17
C MET A 148 2.70 -5.83 -12.11
N GLY A 149 2.43 -5.31 -10.91
CA GLY A 149 3.38 -5.33 -9.79
C GLY A 149 3.81 -6.76 -9.41
N PHE A 150 2.88 -7.71 -9.43
CA PHE A 150 3.20 -9.13 -9.19
C PHE A 150 4.07 -9.73 -10.31
N VAL A 151 3.76 -9.45 -11.57
CA VAL A 151 4.60 -9.90 -12.71
C VAL A 151 6.01 -9.31 -12.60
N PHE A 152 6.11 -8.02 -12.28
CA PHE A 152 7.42 -7.35 -12.14
C PHE A 152 8.21 -7.83 -10.92
N SER A 153 7.57 -8.37 -9.90
CA SER A 153 8.26 -8.97 -8.74
C SER A 153 8.93 -10.31 -9.05
N THR A 154 8.61 -10.94 -10.19
CA THR A 154 9.15 -12.24 -10.63
C THR A 154 10.21 -12.06 -11.69
N LEU A 155 9.83 -12.04 -12.97
CA LEU A 155 10.75 -12.02 -14.11
C LEU A 155 11.78 -10.88 -14.08
N PRO A 156 11.41 -9.60 -13.99
CA PRO A 156 12.37 -8.50 -13.95
C PRO A 156 13.34 -8.59 -12.76
N VAL A 157 12.82 -8.98 -11.59
CA VAL A 157 13.66 -9.15 -10.39
C VAL A 157 14.64 -10.30 -10.60
N GLN A 158 14.22 -11.45 -11.16
CA GLN A 158 15.10 -12.58 -11.44
C GLN A 158 16.23 -12.24 -12.43
N ILE A 159 15.94 -11.41 -13.44
CA ILE A 159 16.94 -10.94 -14.40
C ILE A 159 17.95 -9.99 -13.74
N LEU A 160 17.48 -9.08 -12.89
CA LEU A 160 18.33 -8.10 -12.22
C LEU A 160 19.15 -8.70 -11.06
N LEU A 161 18.63 -9.74 -10.43
CA LEU A 161 19.21 -10.35 -9.24
C LEU A 161 20.70 -10.76 -9.40
N PRO A 162 21.11 -11.46 -10.46
CA PRO A 162 22.52 -11.85 -10.66
C PRO A 162 23.41 -10.67 -11.03
N VAL A 163 22.86 -9.56 -11.54
CA VAL A 163 23.62 -8.40 -12.02
C VAL A 163 23.94 -7.43 -10.90
N ILE A 164 22.95 -7.07 -10.10
CA ILE A 164 23.09 -6.01 -9.07
C ILE A 164 22.89 -6.52 -7.63
N GLY A 165 22.37 -7.74 -7.47
CA GLY A 165 22.06 -8.31 -6.16
C GLY A 165 20.79 -7.73 -5.52
N TRP A 166 20.23 -8.47 -4.57
CA TRP A 166 18.93 -8.14 -3.96
C TRP A 166 18.97 -6.85 -3.12
N ARG A 167 20.10 -6.53 -2.49
CA ARG A 167 20.24 -5.32 -1.68
C ARG A 167 20.08 -4.05 -2.53
N TRP A 168 20.70 -4.03 -3.71
CA TRP A 168 20.59 -2.92 -4.64
C TRP A 168 19.21 -2.82 -5.27
N ILE A 169 18.53 -3.95 -5.50
CA ILE A 169 17.12 -3.95 -5.95
C ILE A 169 16.24 -3.20 -4.92
N PHE A 170 16.40 -3.48 -3.63
CA PHE A 170 15.68 -2.75 -2.59
C PHE A 170 16.09 -1.27 -2.52
N GLY A 171 17.36 -0.96 -2.75
CA GLY A 171 17.84 0.43 -2.89
C GLY A 171 17.14 1.17 -4.03
N LEU A 172 17.03 0.55 -5.21
CA LEU A 172 16.29 1.12 -6.35
C LEU A 172 14.81 1.31 -6.03
N ILE A 173 14.17 0.35 -5.38
CA ILE A 173 12.78 0.48 -4.95
C ILE A 173 12.62 1.65 -3.98
N ALA A 174 13.54 1.85 -3.03
CA ALA A 174 13.49 2.99 -2.12
C ALA A 174 13.60 4.33 -2.86
N ILE A 175 14.45 4.43 -3.89
CA ILE A 175 14.54 5.62 -4.75
C ILE A 175 13.22 5.84 -5.51
N LEU A 176 12.61 4.79 -6.06
CA LEU A 176 11.32 4.89 -6.73
C LEU A 176 10.21 5.38 -5.78
N ILE A 177 10.18 4.88 -4.54
CA ILE A 177 9.22 5.34 -3.53
C ILE A 177 9.45 6.83 -3.24
N LEU A 178 10.70 7.28 -3.13
CA LEU A 178 11.02 8.69 -2.92
C LEU A 178 10.49 9.57 -4.05
N VAL A 179 10.66 9.14 -5.30
CA VAL A 179 10.11 9.83 -6.48
C VAL A 179 8.58 9.89 -6.41
N ILE A 180 7.92 8.80 -6.02
CA ILE A 180 6.45 8.75 -5.88
C ILE A 180 5.99 9.71 -4.78
N ILE A 181 6.69 9.80 -3.64
CA ILE A 181 6.38 10.78 -2.59
C ILE A 181 6.49 12.20 -3.16
N PHE A 182 7.58 12.50 -3.86
CA PHE A 182 7.77 13.82 -4.46
C PHE A 182 6.65 14.18 -5.44
N LEU A 183 6.28 13.26 -6.33
CA LEU A 183 5.15 13.44 -7.26
C LEU A 183 3.82 13.61 -6.51
N THR A 184 3.60 12.82 -5.44
CA THR A 184 2.40 12.94 -4.60
C THR A 184 2.31 14.31 -3.95
N LEU A 185 3.41 14.83 -3.43
CA LEU A 185 3.45 16.14 -2.79
C LEU A 185 3.28 17.30 -3.79
N LEU A 186 3.77 17.14 -5.02
CA LEU A 186 3.63 18.18 -6.05
C LEU A 186 2.23 18.21 -6.67
N PHE A 187 1.71 17.07 -7.08
CA PHE A 187 0.59 17.02 -8.02
C PHE A 187 -0.76 16.69 -7.38
N ILE A 188 -0.77 16.03 -6.22
CA ILE A 188 -2.02 15.73 -5.55
C ILE A 188 -2.55 16.97 -4.85
N PRO A 189 -3.83 17.35 -5.07
CA PRO A 189 -4.44 18.51 -4.45
C PRO A 189 -4.39 18.47 -2.94
N LYS A 190 -4.37 19.63 -2.31
CA LYS A 190 -4.53 19.71 -0.85
C LYS A 190 -5.94 19.25 -0.50
N TRP A 191 -6.03 18.55 0.61
CA TRP A 191 -7.29 18.20 1.23
C TRP A 191 -7.85 19.45 1.89
N GLU A 192 -8.86 20.05 1.29
CA GLU A 192 -9.64 21.09 1.95
C GLU A 192 -10.64 20.39 2.84
N ASN A 193 -10.49 20.54 4.16
CA ASN A 193 -11.38 19.97 5.14
C ASN A 193 -12.78 20.61 5.00
N GLU A 194 -13.67 20.03 4.22
CA GLU A 194 -15.11 20.25 4.35
C GLU A 194 -15.66 19.69 5.68
N VAL A 195 -14.81 19.04 6.47
CA VAL A 195 -15.13 18.41 7.76
C VAL A 195 -15.49 19.43 8.86
N LYS A 196 -15.34 20.75 8.62
CA LYS A 196 -15.78 21.75 9.61
C LYS A 196 -17.27 21.72 9.93
N ASN A 197 -18.11 21.08 9.10
CA ASN A 197 -19.56 20.98 9.32
C ASN A 197 -20.04 19.59 9.74
N HIS A 198 -19.17 18.63 9.97
CA HIS A 198 -19.53 17.26 10.40
C HIS A 198 -18.96 16.88 11.78
N GLU A 199 -18.66 17.86 12.64
CA GLU A 199 -18.33 17.57 14.06
C GLU A 199 -19.49 16.94 14.83
N GLU A 200 -20.69 16.86 14.27
CA GLU A 200 -21.85 16.28 14.96
C GLU A 200 -22.08 14.77 14.76
N LYS A 201 -21.32 14.08 13.89
CA LYS A 201 -21.45 12.62 13.75
C LYS A 201 -20.13 11.94 13.39
N SER A 202 -19.12 12.08 14.23
CA SER A 202 -18.04 11.09 14.23
C SER A 202 -18.62 9.81 14.86
N GLY A 203 -19.09 8.88 14.03
CA GLY A 203 -19.51 7.57 14.50
C GLY A 203 -18.38 6.94 15.29
N SER A 204 -18.63 6.58 16.53
CA SER A 204 -17.67 5.87 17.36
C SER A 204 -17.36 4.51 16.72
N LEU A 205 -16.14 4.00 16.86
CA LEU A 205 -15.81 2.60 16.52
C LEU A 205 -16.79 1.63 17.18
N SER A 206 -17.34 2.00 18.35
CA SER A 206 -18.40 1.28 19.05
C SER A 206 -19.69 1.22 18.23
N ASP A 207 -20.08 2.30 17.53
CA ASP A 207 -21.30 2.34 16.72
C ASP A 207 -21.17 1.44 15.48
N VAL A 208 -19.97 1.41 14.88
CA VAL A 208 -19.66 0.51 13.77
C VAL A 208 -19.71 -0.94 14.23
N TRP A 209 -19.13 -1.25 15.39
CA TRP A 209 -19.12 -2.60 15.94
C TRP A 209 -20.52 -3.07 16.36
N ASN A 210 -21.35 -2.17 16.86
CA ASN A 210 -22.74 -2.46 17.25
C ASN A 210 -23.71 -2.54 16.04
N ASN A 211 -23.26 -2.14 14.85
CA ASN A 211 -24.08 -2.22 13.65
C ASN A 211 -24.25 -3.69 13.21
N LYS A 212 -25.49 -4.14 13.21
CA LYS A 212 -25.85 -5.53 12.87
C LYS A 212 -25.40 -5.93 11.45
N PHE A 213 -25.46 -5.00 10.49
CA PHE A 213 -24.98 -5.23 9.12
C PHE A 213 -23.45 -5.40 9.07
N PHE A 214 -22.70 -4.58 9.79
CA PHE A 214 -21.25 -4.72 9.85
C PHE A 214 -20.84 -6.08 10.42
N ARG A 215 -21.43 -6.49 11.53
CA ARG A 215 -21.15 -7.81 12.14
C ARG A 215 -21.50 -8.98 11.22
N SER A 216 -22.56 -8.88 10.43
CA SER A 216 -22.95 -9.94 9.48
C SER A 216 -22.05 -10.02 8.25
N THR A 217 -21.34 -8.93 7.88
CA THR A 217 -20.41 -8.90 6.75
C THR A 217 -19.01 -9.39 7.12
N ILE A 218 -18.64 -9.44 8.41
CA ILE A 218 -17.33 -9.94 8.87
C ILE A 218 -17.06 -11.38 8.40
N PRO A 219 -17.97 -12.37 8.62
CA PRO A 219 -17.76 -13.73 8.14
C PRO A 219 -17.61 -13.81 6.63
N LEU A 220 -18.42 -13.05 5.89
CA LEU A 220 -18.35 -12.97 4.42
C LEU A 220 -16.98 -12.45 3.94
N GLY A 221 -16.45 -11.42 4.60
CA GLY A 221 -15.11 -10.90 4.34
C GLY A 221 -14.02 -11.96 4.60
N LEU A 222 -14.09 -12.64 5.73
CA LEU A 222 -13.14 -13.69 6.09
C LEU A 222 -13.16 -14.87 5.10
N PHE A 223 -14.34 -15.32 4.67
CA PHE A 223 -14.46 -16.39 3.68
C PHE A 223 -13.97 -15.97 2.29
N ASN A 224 -14.26 -14.74 1.86
CA ASN A 224 -13.87 -14.25 0.53
C ASN A 224 -12.36 -14.03 0.41
N TYR A 225 -11.71 -13.51 1.45
CA TYR A 225 -10.25 -13.31 1.45
C TYR A 225 -9.47 -14.54 1.91
N GLY A 226 -10.00 -15.36 2.81
CA GLY A 226 -9.36 -16.59 3.27
C GLY A 226 -9.38 -17.72 2.23
N GLY A 227 -10.29 -17.70 1.26
CA GLY A 227 -10.33 -18.67 0.16
C GLY A 227 -9.43 -18.30 -1.04
N MET A 228 -8.76 -17.13 -1.01
CA MET A 228 -7.83 -16.69 -2.05
C MET A 228 -6.34 -16.93 -1.69
N VAL A 229 -6.06 -17.53 -0.56
CA VAL A 229 -4.74 -17.95 -0.09
C VAL A 229 -4.67 -19.47 -0.14
#